data_efab4771f3acec36dbd01acd4779549b
#
_entry.id   efab4771f3acec36dbd01acd4779549b
#
_cell.length_a   1.000
_cell.length_b   1.000
_cell.length_c   1.000
_cell.angle_alpha   90.00
_cell.angle_beta   90.00
_cell.angle_gamma   90.00
#
_symmetry.space_group_name_H-M   'P 1'
#
loop_
_entity.id
_entity.type
_entity.pdbx_description
1 polymer ?
#
loop_
_entity_poly.entity_id
_entity_poly.type
_entity_poly.pdbx_seq_one_letter_code
_entity_poly.pdbx_strand_id
1 'polypeptide(L)'
;YRLPDISYEYLDKMVKLCKENNVELILMKAPILYPYWYKEWDEQIRDYAGENGLKYINFLDKQDEVGIDYSKDTYDGGLHLNLYGAEKMSRYFGKLLRGFY
;
A
#
# COMPACT_ATOMS: atom_id res chain seq x y z
N TYR A 1 -14.87 -11.63 -4.87
CA TYR A 1 -13.47 -11.27 -5.18
C TYR A 1 -12.55 -11.67 -4.02
N ARG A 2 -12.04 -12.89 -4.10
CA ARG A 2 -11.13 -13.42 -3.10
C ARG A 2 -9.70 -13.33 -3.60
N LEU A 3 -8.76 -12.94 -2.73
CA LEU A 3 -7.34 -12.98 -3.05
C LEU A 3 -6.91 -14.44 -3.27
N PRO A 4 -6.06 -14.71 -4.27
CA PRO A 4 -5.55 -16.06 -4.52
C PRO A 4 -4.73 -16.58 -3.34
N ASP A 5 -4.73 -17.88 -3.13
CA ASP A 5 -3.94 -18.50 -2.05
C ASP A 5 -2.46 -18.20 -2.17
N ILE A 6 -1.94 -18.08 -3.41
CA ILE A 6 -0.54 -17.73 -3.66
C ILE A 6 -0.16 -16.37 -3.06
N SER A 7 -1.09 -15.41 -3.02
CA SER A 7 -0.84 -14.11 -2.40
C SER A 7 -0.55 -14.26 -0.91
N TYR A 8 -1.32 -15.10 -0.22
CA TYR A 8 -1.12 -15.35 1.21
C TYR A 8 0.18 -16.12 1.47
N GLU A 9 0.56 -17.04 0.59
CA GLU A 9 1.82 -17.76 0.70
C GLU A 9 3.02 -16.80 0.68
N TYR A 10 3.02 -15.84 -0.25
CA TYR A 10 4.10 -14.85 -0.34
C TYR A 10 4.06 -13.85 0.81
N LEU A 11 2.88 -13.43 1.23
CA LEU A 11 2.76 -12.56 2.42
C LEU A 11 3.33 -13.26 3.65
N ASP A 12 3.00 -14.52 3.86
CA ASP A 12 3.51 -15.30 4.99
C ASP A 12 5.03 -15.43 4.95
N LYS A 13 5.61 -15.64 3.76
CA LYS A 13 7.07 -15.68 3.57
C LYS A 13 7.72 -14.34 3.91
N MET A 14 7.11 -13.22 3.48
CA MET A 14 7.61 -11.89 3.80
C MET A 14 7.54 -11.60 5.30
N VAL A 15 6.43 -11.94 5.94
CA VAL A 15 6.25 -11.78 7.39
C VAL A 15 7.32 -12.56 8.14
N LYS A 16 7.53 -13.82 7.77
CA LYS A 16 8.54 -14.67 8.40
C LYS A 16 9.95 -14.10 8.24
N LEU A 17 10.30 -13.70 7.02
CA LEU A 17 11.62 -13.14 6.72
C LEU A 17 11.87 -11.85 7.51
N CYS A 18 10.89 -10.98 7.59
CA CYS A 18 11.01 -9.73 8.34
C CYS A 18 11.16 -9.99 9.84
N LYS A 19 10.39 -10.91 10.39
CA LYS A 19 10.51 -11.29 11.81
C LYS A 19 11.86 -11.87 12.14
N GLU A 20 12.39 -12.75 11.29
CA GLU A 20 13.70 -13.38 11.47
C GLU A 20 14.85 -12.36 11.43
N ASN A 21 14.65 -11.23 10.77
CA ASN A 21 15.66 -10.19 10.60
C ASN A 21 15.39 -8.91 11.38
N ASN A 22 14.41 -8.92 12.28
CA ASN A 22 14.00 -7.75 13.07
C ASN A 22 13.62 -6.54 12.20
N VAL A 23 12.95 -6.79 11.07
CA VAL A 23 12.46 -5.75 10.17
C VAL A 23 10.95 -5.60 10.38
N GLU A 24 10.49 -4.37 10.56
CA GLU A 24 9.06 -4.09 10.61
C GLU A 24 8.51 -4.05 9.19
N LEU A 25 7.50 -4.88 8.93
CA LEU A 25 6.81 -4.92 7.65
C LEU A 25 5.55 -4.07 7.71
N ILE A 26 5.43 -3.13 6.77
CA ILE A 26 4.22 -2.32 6.59
C ILE A 26 3.65 -2.64 5.22
N LEU A 27 2.39 -3.03 5.18
CA LEU A 27 1.69 -3.28 3.93
C LEU A 27 1.06 -1.99 3.42
N MET A 28 1.09 -1.78 2.10
CA MET A 28 0.50 -0.57 1.52
C MET A 28 -0.06 -0.85 0.14
N LYS A 29 -1.11 -0.11 -0.21
CA LYS A 29 -1.67 -0.05 -1.55
C LYS A 29 -1.41 1.34 -2.13
N ALA A 30 -0.68 1.39 -3.24
CA ALA A 30 -0.40 2.66 -3.93
C ALA A 30 -1.67 3.25 -4.57
N PRO A 31 -1.76 4.58 -4.71
CA PRO A 31 -2.89 5.19 -5.40
C PRO A 31 -2.89 4.87 -6.89
N ILE A 32 -4.07 4.53 -7.43
CA ILE A 32 -4.31 4.34 -8.85
C ILE A 32 -5.64 4.95 -9.24
N LEU A 33 -5.78 5.35 -10.51
CA LEU A 33 -7.02 5.92 -11.01
C LEU A 33 -8.08 4.85 -11.28
N TYR A 34 -7.67 3.67 -11.67
CA TYR A 34 -8.56 2.61 -12.13
C TYR A 34 -9.23 1.85 -11.00
N PRO A 35 -10.50 1.39 -11.21
CA PRO A 35 -11.27 0.67 -10.19
C PRO A 35 -10.92 -0.82 -10.13
N TYR A 36 -9.66 -1.18 -10.28
CA TYR A 36 -9.23 -2.58 -10.25
C TYR A 36 -8.76 -3.05 -8.88
N TRP A 37 -8.93 -2.24 -7.88
CA TRP A 37 -8.72 -2.64 -6.50
C TRP A 37 -10.08 -2.75 -5.83
N TYR A 38 -10.52 -3.97 -5.61
CA TYR A 38 -11.84 -4.23 -5.04
C TYR A 38 -11.86 -4.05 -3.53
N LYS A 39 -12.98 -3.59 -3.01
CA LYS A 39 -13.19 -3.41 -1.58
C LYS A 39 -12.96 -4.71 -0.81
N GLU A 40 -13.35 -5.84 -1.37
CA GLU A 40 -13.19 -7.15 -0.77
C GLU A 40 -11.70 -7.51 -0.59
N TRP A 41 -10.85 -7.11 -1.53
CA TRP A 41 -9.40 -7.30 -1.39
C TRP A 41 -8.82 -6.42 -0.29
N ASP A 42 -9.28 -5.18 -0.20
CA ASP A 42 -8.85 -4.27 0.85
C ASP A 42 -9.19 -4.83 2.23
N GLU A 43 -10.40 -5.34 2.40
CA GLU A 43 -10.86 -5.96 3.64
C GLU A 43 -10.02 -7.19 4.00
N GLN A 44 -9.71 -8.04 3.02
CA GLN A 44 -8.89 -9.24 3.22
C GLN A 44 -7.47 -8.90 3.65
N ILE A 45 -6.84 -7.92 3.02
CA ILE A 45 -5.50 -7.47 3.40
C ILE A 45 -5.51 -6.82 4.78
N ARG A 46 -6.53 -6.05 5.09
CA ARG A 46 -6.70 -5.41 6.41
C ARG A 46 -6.83 -6.46 7.50
N ASP A 47 -7.62 -7.49 7.26
CA ASP A 47 -7.80 -8.61 8.20
C ASP A 47 -6.48 -9.36 8.38
N TYR A 48 -5.78 -9.66 7.29
CA TYR A 48 -4.48 -10.32 7.33
C TYR A 48 -3.48 -9.50 8.16
N ALA A 49 -3.41 -8.20 7.92
CA ALA A 49 -2.52 -7.31 8.67
C ALA A 49 -2.85 -7.32 10.16
N GLY A 50 -4.13 -7.24 10.50
CA GLY A 50 -4.59 -7.32 11.89
C GLY A 50 -4.21 -8.62 12.57
N GLU A 51 -4.39 -9.75 11.90
CA GLU A 51 -4.03 -11.07 12.43
C GLU A 51 -2.53 -11.25 12.64
N ASN A 52 -1.72 -10.57 11.86
CA ASN A 52 -0.25 -10.68 11.91
C ASN A 52 0.44 -9.49 12.62
N GLY A 53 -0.34 -8.58 13.21
CA GLY A 53 0.22 -7.43 13.91
C GLY A 53 0.93 -6.44 13.01
N LEU A 54 0.52 -6.32 11.76
CA LEU A 54 1.12 -5.43 10.77
C LEU A 54 0.29 -4.17 10.59
N LYS A 55 0.95 -3.06 10.23
CA LYS A 55 0.25 -1.87 9.76
C LYS A 55 -0.12 -2.05 8.28
N TYR A 56 -1.30 -1.59 7.91
CA TYR A 56 -1.74 -1.55 6.52
C TYR A 56 -2.27 -0.18 6.19
N ILE A 57 -1.80 0.40 5.09
CA ILE A 57 -2.21 1.71 4.61
C ILE A 57 -2.69 1.59 3.17
N ASN A 58 -3.97 1.92 2.94
CA ASN A 58 -4.50 2.03 1.59
C ASN A 58 -4.46 3.50 1.16
N PHE A 59 -3.52 3.86 0.30
CA PHE A 59 -3.36 5.23 -0.18
C PHE A 59 -4.44 5.65 -1.17
N LEU A 60 -5.29 4.74 -1.64
CA LEU A 60 -6.48 5.12 -2.39
C LEU A 60 -7.43 6.00 -1.55
N ASP A 61 -7.47 5.76 -0.24
CA ASP A 61 -8.30 6.55 0.68
C ASP A 61 -7.65 7.89 1.04
N LYS A 62 -6.42 8.12 0.62
CA LYS A 62 -5.62 9.28 1.01
C LYS A 62 -5.10 10.09 -0.16
N GLN A 63 -5.60 9.85 -1.37
CA GLN A 63 -5.09 10.49 -2.58
C GLN A 63 -5.25 12.01 -2.55
N ASP A 64 -6.30 12.54 -1.92
CA ASP A 64 -6.48 13.99 -1.78
C ASP A 64 -5.44 14.58 -0.81
N GLU A 65 -5.14 13.89 0.28
CA GLU A 65 -4.15 14.32 1.26
C GLU A 65 -2.73 14.27 0.68
N VAL A 66 -2.44 13.25 -0.12
CA VAL A 66 -1.15 13.11 -0.83
C VAL A 66 -1.02 14.16 -1.93
N GLY A 67 -2.15 14.58 -2.51
CA GLY A 67 -2.18 15.57 -3.58
C GLY A 67 -1.86 14.99 -4.94
N ILE A 68 -2.24 13.74 -5.19
CA ILE A 68 -2.00 13.10 -6.49
C ILE A 68 -2.93 13.68 -7.56
N ASP A 69 -2.32 14.16 -8.64
CA ASP A 69 -3.00 14.54 -9.88
C ASP A 69 -2.67 13.49 -10.94
N TYR A 70 -3.62 12.65 -11.26
CA TYR A 70 -3.39 11.53 -12.18
C TYR A 70 -3.00 11.95 -13.58
N SER A 71 -3.34 13.18 -14.00
CA SER A 71 -2.94 13.70 -15.32
C SER A 71 -1.47 14.14 -15.36
N LYS A 72 -0.86 14.42 -14.23
CA LYS A 72 0.52 14.96 -14.13
C LYS A 72 1.47 14.01 -13.40
N ASP A 73 0.96 13.21 -12.48
CA ASP A 73 1.76 12.41 -11.55
C ASP A 73 1.84 10.94 -11.93
N THR A 74 1.29 10.57 -13.09
CA THR A 74 1.37 9.22 -13.64
C THR A 74 1.91 9.26 -15.08
N TYR A 75 2.47 8.13 -15.53
CA TYR A 75 3.02 8.04 -16.89
C TYR A 75 2.18 7.19 -17.83
N ASP A 76 1.13 6.53 -17.34
CA ASP A 76 0.34 5.54 -18.10
C ASP A 76 -1.16 5.67 -17.86
N GLY A 77 -1.65 6.90 -17.86
CA GLY A 77 -3.09 7.14 -17.75
C GLY A 77 -3.67 6.87 -16.36
N GLY A 78 -2.88 6.95 -15.32
CA GLY A 78 -3.35 6.83 -13.94
C GLY A 78 -3.06 5.49 -13.27
N LEU A 79 -2.36 4.58 -13.94
CA LEU A 79 -2.07 3.25 -13.37
C LEU A 79 -0.82 3.24 -12.48
N HIS A 80 0.23 3.95 -12.88
CA HIS A 80 1.49 3.97 -12.14
C HIS A 80 2.00 5.39 -11.97
N LEU A 81 2.54 5.68 -10.79
CA LEU A 81 3.11 6.99 -10.49
C LEU A 81 4.39 7.21 -11.30
N ASN A 82 4.55 8.46 -11.80
CA ASN A 82 5.82 8.91 -12.35
C ASN A 82 6.70 9.46 -11.22
N LEU A 83 7.84 10.08 -11.59
CA LEU A 83 8.76 10.64 -10.61
C LEU A 83 8.07 11.64 -9.67
N TYR A 84 7.22 12.52 -10.20
CA TYR A 84 6.54 13.54 -9.40
C TYR A 84 5.52 12.92 -8.44
N GLY A 85 4.76 11.93 -8.91
CA GLY A 85 3.82 11.19 -8.08
C GLY A 85 4.54 10.41 -6.98
N ALA A 86 5.65 9.78 -7.31
CA ALA A 86 6.49 9.06 -6.35
C ALA A 86 7.06 10.01 -5.27
N GLU A 87 7.47 11.21 -5.65
CA GLU A 87 7.94 12.21 -4.67
C GLU A 87 6.84 12.62 -3.70
N LYS A 88 5.64 12.87 -4.20
CA LYS A 88 4.48 13.23 -3.36
C LYS A 88 4.16 12.11 -2.37
N MET A 89 4.14 10.87 -2.85
CA MET A 89 3.91 9.69 -2.02
C MET A 89 4.98 9.54 -0.95
N SER A 90 6.24 9.68 -1.32
CA SER A 90 7.37 9.53 -0.39
C SER A 90 7.34 10.59 0.71
N ARG A 91 7.00 11.82 0.39
CA ARG A 91 6.87 12.90 1.38
C ARG A 91 5.73 12.61 2.36
N TYR A 92 4.59 12.20 1.84
CA TYR A 92 3.43 11.88 2.68
C TYR A 92 3.72 10.68 3.57
N PHE A 93 4.29 9.62 3.00
CA PHE A 93 4.65 8.41 3.73
C PHE A 93 5.67 8.71 4.83
N GLY A 94 6.65 9.56 4.55
CA GLY A 94 7.62 10.00 5.54
C GLY A 94 6.96 10.70 6.75
N LYS A 95 5.94 11.51 6.51
CA LYS A 95 5.16 12.14 7.58
C LYS A 95 4.40 11.11 8.42
N LEU A 96 3.79 10.12 7.77
CA LEU A 96 3.11 9.04 8.48
C LEU A 96 4.06 8.22 9.34
N LEU A 97 5.24 7.89 8.81
CA LEU A 97 6.26 7.14 9.56
C LEU A 97 6.70 7.89 10.80
N ARG A 98 6.88 9.20 10.72
CA ARG A 98 7.21 10.02 11.89
C ARG A 98 6.11 9.98 12.95
N GLY A 99 4.87 9.87 12.54
CA GLY A 99 3.74 9.71 13.47
C GLY A 99 3.67 8.35 14.14
N PHE A 100 4.25 7.31 13.53
CA PHE A 100 4.28 5.96 14.11
C PHE A 100 5.39 5.78 15.15
N TYR A 101 6.44 6.56 15.03
CA TYR A 101 7.65 6.47 15.84
C TYR A 101 8.00 7.83 16.46
#